data_dde9375d9b38f0987480a28aa8595e88
#
_entry.id   dde9375d9b38f0987480a28aa8595e88
#
_cell.length_a   1.000
_cell.length_b   1.000
_cell.length_c   1.000
_cell.angle_alpha   90.00
_cell.angle_beta   90.00
_cell.angle_gamma   90.00
#
_symmetry.space_group_name_H-M   'P 1'
#
loop_
_entity.id
_entity.type
_entity.pdbx_description
1 polymer ?
#
loop_
_entity_poly.entity_id
_entity_poly.type
_entity_poly.pdbx_seq_one_letter_code
_entity_poly.pdbx_strand_id
1 'polypeptide(L)'
;MKRLMTATAMVLASATLAAAEGELQLYNWGNYTSPELLAKFEKETGIKVTVTDYDSNDVALAKVEAGGSGFDLVVPSANYVPIWVEKGLIVPLDDSKL
;
A
#
# COMPACT_ATOMS: atom_id res chain seq x y z
N MET A 1 -41.51 8.30 -46.73
CA MET A 1 -40.57 9.16 -46.05
C MET A 1 -39.70 8.42 -45.10
N LYS A 2 -38.51 8.37 -45.46
CA LYS A 2 -37.54 7.65 -44.65
C LYS A 2 -36.86 8.60 -43.71
N ARG A 3 -36.89 8.26 -42.49
CA ARG A 3 -36.29 9.07 -41.45
C ARG A 3 -35.08 8.40 -40.94
N LEU A 4 -33.94 8.93 -41.24
CA LEU A 4 -32.70 8.38 -40.76
C LEU A 4 -32.37 8.97 -39.41
N MET A 5 -32.48 8.14 -38.44
CA MET A 5 -32.07 8.50 -37.11
C MET A 5 -30.60 8.16 -36.95
N THR A 6 -29.81 9.15 -37.10
CA THR A 6 -28.42 8.97 -36.75
C THR A 6 -28.32 9.02 -35.24
N ALA A 7 -28.25 7.87 -34.66
CA ALA A 7 -27.91 7.80 -33.27
C ALA A 7 -26.40 8.09 -33.16
N THR A 8 -26.10 9.29 -32.80
CA THR A 8 -24.73 9.62 -32.48
C THR A 8 -24.46 9.02 -31.13
N ALA A 9 -23.85 7.86 -31.16
CA ALA A 9 -23.34 7.28 -29.92
C ALA A 9 -22.17 8.14 -29.49
N MET A 10 -22.42 9.00 -28.54
CA MET A 10 -21.35 9.67 -27.87
C MET A 10 -20.66 8.66 -26.96
N VAL A 11 -19.59 8.16 -27.44
CA VAL A 11 -18.69 7.41 -26.56
C VAL A 11 -17.95 8.44 -25.75
N LEU A 12 -18.44 8.65 -24.58
CA LEU A 12 -17.66 9.35 -23.58
C LEU A 12 -16.55 8.42 -23.15
N ALA A 13 -15.45 8.55 -23.84
CA ALA A 13 -14.23 8.02 -23.27
C ALA A 13 -13.88 8.87 -22.08
N SER A 14 -14.43 8.54 -20.95
CA SER A 14 -13.91 9.07 -19.73
C SER A 14 -12.49 8.51 -19.64
N ALA A 15 -11.53 9.36 -19.93
CA ALA A 15 -10.18 9.06 -19.55
C ALA A 15 -10.16 9.04 -18.03
N THR A 16 -10.50 7.91 -17.48
CA THR A 16 -10.14 7.64 -16.12
C THR A 16 -8.63 7.68 -16.10
N LEU A 17 -8.10 8.71 -15.50
CA LEU A 17 -6.74 8.70 -15.09
C LEU A 17 -6.52 7.35 -14.41
N ALA A 18 -5.74 6.52 -15.06
CA ALA A 18 -5.26 5.32 -14.43
C ALA A 18 -4.27 5.74 -13.36
N ALA A 19 -4.77 6.39 -12.33
CA ALA A 19 -4.06 6.43 -11.09
C ALA A 19 -3.98 4.99 -10.65
N ALA A 20 -2.80 4.50 -10.34
CA ALA A 20 -2.67 3.21 -9.73
C ALA A 20 -3.50 3.27 -8.45
N GLU A 21 -4.76 2.86 -8.57
CA GLU A 21 -5.61 2.79 -7.42
C GLU A 21 -5.11 1.65 -6.57
N GLY A 22 -4.67 1.97 -5.40
CA GLY A 22 -4.19 0.98 -4.47
C GLY A 22 -4.14 1.51 -3.08
N GLU A 23 -4.11 0.61 -2.16
CA GLU A 23 -3.92 0.91 -0.76
C GLU A 23 -2.72 0.13 -0.27
N LEU A 24 -1.90 0.77 0.53
CA LEU A 24 -0.75 0.17 1.16
C LEU A 24 -0.91 0.29 2.67
N GLN A 25 -0.85 -0.84 3.34
CA GLN A 25 -0.94 -0.89 4.80
C GLN A 25 0.47 -0.99 5.35
N LEU A 26 0.95 0.10 5.92
CA LEU A 26 2.29 0.19 6.47
C LEU A 26 2.25 0.07 7.98
N TYR A 27 2.99 -0.87 8.53
CA TYR A 27 3.14 -1.05 9.96
C TYR A 27 4.53 -0.56 10.38
N ASN A 28 4.59 0.60 11.01
CA ASN A 28 5.85 1.31 11.26
C ASN A 28 5.89 1.88 12.67
N TRP A 29 7.07 2.29 13.06
CA TRP A 29 7.28 2.98 14.34
C TRP A 29 6.52 4.29 14.37
N GLY A 30 6.06 4.68 15.55
CA GLY A 30 5.44 5.97 15.75
C GLY A 30 6.40 7.10 15.39
N ASN A 31 5.87 8.12 14.72
CA ASN A 31 6.62 9.32 14.33
C ASN A 31 7.75 9.10 13.32
N TYR A 32 7.77 7.97 12.64
CA TYR A 32 8.78 7.70 11.62
C TYR A 32 8.39 8.19 10.23
N THR A 33 7.11 8.40 10.01
CA THR A 33 6.61 8.76 8.68
C THR A 33 5.90 10.09 8.74
N SER A 34 6.34 11.05 7.91
CA SER A 34 5.70 12.35 7.90
C SER A 34 4.41 12.33 7.08
N PRO A 35 3.35 13.01 7.56
CA PRO A 35 2.10 13.10 6.79
C PRO A 35 2.30 13.73 5.42
N GLU A 36 3.22 14.68 5.31
CA GLU A 36 3.53 15.34 4.04
C GLU A 36 4.15 14.37 3.04
N LEU A 37 5.00 13.48 3.51
CA LEU A 37 5.61 12.45 2.68
C LEU A 37 4.56 11.49 2.16
N LEU A 38 3.64 11.07 3.01
CA LEU A 38 2.55 10.18 2.63
C LEU A 38 1.64 10.82 1.59
N ALA A 39 1.30 12.09 1.79
CA ALA A 39 0.47 12.83 0.84
C ALA A 39 1.18 12.98 -0.51
N LYS A 40 2.47 13.22 -0.51
CA LYS A 40 3.26 13.32 -1.74
C LYS A 40 3.29 11.99 -2.48
N PHE A 41 3.50 10.91 -1.76
CA PHE A 41 3.52 9.57 -2.35
C PHE A 41 2.17 9.25 -3.00
N GLU A 42 1.07 9.51 -2.30
CA GLU A 42 -0.27 9.28 -2.83
C GLU A 42 -0.52 10.13 -4.08
N LYS A 43 -0.09 11.39 -4.07
CA LYS A 43 -0.26 12.27 -5.21
C LYS A 43 0.52 11.77 -6.43
N GLU A 44 1.73 11.26 -6.22
CA GLU A 44 2.60 10.80 -7.30
C GLU A 44 2.23 9.42 -7.82
N THR A 45 1.69 8.57 -6.98
CA THR A 45 1.46 7.16 -7.31
C THR A 45 -0.01 6.76 -7.40
N GLY A 46 -0.90 7.54 -6.80
CA GLY A 46 -2.30 7.16 -6.64
C GLY A 46 -2.52 6.11 -5.57
N ILE A 47 -1.47 5.74 -4.83
CA ILE A 47 -1.54 4.73 -3.79
C ILE A 47 -1.70 5.41 -2.43
N LYS A 48 -2.78 5.09 -1.75
CA LYS A 48 -3.02 5.59 -0.40
C LYS A 48 -2.30 4.73 0.61
N VAL A 49 -1.46 5.34 1.43
CA VAL A 49 -0.75 4.64 2.50
C VAL A 49 -1.46 4.88 3.82
N THR A 50 -1.85 3.81 4.48
CA THR A 50 -2.40 3.86 5.83
C THR A 50 -1.32 3.33 6.77
N VAL A 51 -0.96 4.14 7.76
CA VAL A 51 0.06 3.77 8.74
C VAL A 51 -0.62 3.34 10.03
N THR A 52 -0.26 2.15 10.47
CA THR A 52 -0.53 1.71 11.84
C THR A 52 0.80 1.73 12.56
N ASP A 53 0.86 2.36 13.70
CA ASP A 53 2.14 2.51 14.37
C ASP A 53 2.29 1.58 15.57
N TYR A 54 3.53 1.41 15.98
CA TYR A 54 3.90 0.64 17.17
C TYR A 54 5.13 1.27 17.82
N ASP A 55 5.36 0.90 19.06
CA ASP A 55 6.48 1.39 19.85
C ASP A 55 7.41 0.28 20.37
N SER A 56 7.15 -0.95 19.98
CA SER A 56 7.90 -2.11 20.47
C SER A 56 7.96 -3.20 19.40
N ASN A 57 9.16 -3.74 19.19
CA ASN A 57 9.35 -4.89 18.29
C ASN A 57 8.50 -6.09 18.72
N ASP A 58 8.42 -6.34 20.03
CA ASP A 58 7.68 -7.47 20.57
C ASP A 58 6.20 -7.35 20.30
N VAL A 59 5.64 -6.16 20.44
CA VAL A 59 4.23 -5.90 20.15
C VAL A 59 3.95 -6.08 18.67
N ALA A 60 4.82 -5.54 17.82
CA ALA A 60 4.67 -5.68 16.38
C ALA A 60 4.71 -7.13 15.94
N LEU A 61 5.68 -7.88 16.44
CA LEU A 61 5.84 -9.29 16.13
C LEU A 61 4.62 -10.08 16.56
N ALA A 62 4.17 -9.90 17.80
CA ALA A 62 3.01 -10.61 18.34
C ALA A 62 1.74 -10.34 17.51
N LYS A 63 1.55 -9.11 17.10
CA LYS A 63 0.37 -8.74 16.30
C LYS A 63 0.35 -9.43 14.95
N VAL A 64 1.47 -9.45 14.25
CA VAL A 64 1.55 -10.11 12.95
C VAL A 64 1.51 -11.63 13.09
N GLU A 65 2.13 -12.17 14.13
CA GLU A 65 2.09 -13.60 14.43
C GLU A 65 0.68 -14.11 14.69
N ALA A 66 -0.15 -13.29 15.31
CA ALA A 66 -1.56 -13.63 15.55
C ALA A 66 -2.37 -13.76 14.26
N GLY A 67 -1.86 -13.24 13.15
CA GLY A 67 -2.50 -13.32 11.86
C GLY A 67 -3.59 -12.27 11.67
N GLY A 68 -4.04 -12.11 10.43
CA GLY A 68 -5.18 -11.26 10.11
C GLY A 68 -4.96 -9.76 10.23
N SER A 69 -3.71 -9.30 10.37
CA SER A 69 -3.43 -7.87 10.51
C SER A 69 -3.49 -7.10 9.19
N GLY A 70 -3.36 -7.78 8.06
CA GLY A 70 -3.51 -7.16 6.75
C GLY A 70 -2.43 -6.15 6.39
N PHE A 71 -1.26 -6.22 7.02
CA PHE A 71 -0.16 -5.32 6.70
C PHE A 71 0.61 -5.77 5.48
N ASP A 72 0.98 -4.82 4.64
CA ASP A 72 1.78 -5.08 3.43
C ASP A 72 3.27 -4.93 3.71
N LEU A 73 3.62 -3.96 4.54
CA LEU A 73 5.00 -3.66 4.90
C LEU A 73 5.11 -3.52 6.41
N VAL A 74 6.25 -3.94 6.94
CA VAL A 74 6.61 -3.78 8.35
C VAL A 74 8.06 -3.33 8.44
N VAL A 75 8.38 -2.58 9.48
CA VAL A 75 9.71 -1.98 9.66
C VAL A 75 10.31 -2.43 11.00
N PRO A 76 10.63 -3.71 11.17
CA PRO A 76 11.23 -4.16 12.41
C PRO A 76 12.68 -3.66 12.56
N SER A 77 13.17 -3.64 13.77
CA SER A 77 14.58 -3.37 13.99
C SER A 77 15.44 -4.48 13.39
N ALA A 78 16.64 -4.13 12.95
CA ALA A 78 17.52 -5.06 12.23
C ALA A 78 17.77 -6.38 12.99
N ASN A 79 17.90 -6.30 14.30
CA ASN A 79 18.13 -7.48 15.14
C ASN A 79 16.89 -8.39 15.26
N TYR A 80 15.71 -7.90 14.90
CA TYR A 80 14.48 -8.69 14.89
C TYR A 80 14.18 -9.31 13.52
N VAL A 81 14.76 -8.78 12.45
CA VAL A 81 14.51 -9.27 11.10
C VAL A 81 14.74 -10.79 10.97
N PRO A 82 15.83 -11.36 11.51
CA PRO A 82 16.01 -12.82 11.44
C PRO A 82 14.88 -13.61 12.08
N ILE A 83 14.27 -13.10 13.14
CA ILE A 83 13.14 -13.74 13.80
C ILE A 83 11.93 -13.77 12.88
N TRP A 84 11.66 -12.65 12.21
CA TRP A 84 10.54 -12.54 11.26
C TRP A 84 10.73 -13.47 10.06
N VAL A 85 11.96 -13.57 9.57
CA VAL A 85 12.30 -14.48 8.47
C VAL A 85 12.11 -15.93 8.89
N GLU A 86 12.63 -16.31 10.06
CA GLU A 86 12.53 -17.67 10.58
C GLU A 86 11.08 -18.11 10.77
N LYS A 87 10.24 -17.19 11.21
CA LYS A 87 8.80 -17.45 11.40
C LYS A 87 7.99 -17.41 10.12
N GLY A 88 8.62 -17.08 8.99
CA GLY A 88 7.95 -17.01 7.70
C GLY A 88 6.96 -15.87 7.58
N LEU A 89 7.13 -14.82 8.35
CA LEU A 89 6.18 -13.69 8.40
C LEU A 89 6.46 -12.62 7.35
N ILE A 90 7.67 -12.61 6.80
CA ILE A 90 8.08 -11.65 5.78
C ILE A 90 8.73 -12.37 4.61
N VAL A 91 8.68 -11.73 3.44
CA VAL A 91 9.29 -12.25 2.22
C VAL A 91 10.34 -11.28 1.72
N PRO A 92 11.34 -11.75 0.97
CA PRO A 92 12.34 -10.88 0.38
C PRO A 92 11.72 -9.87 -0.57
N LEU A 93 12.25 -8.66 -0.59
CA LEU A 93 11.89 -7.67 -1.59
C LEU A 93 12.57 -8.02 -2.92
N ASP A 94 11.90 -7.67 -4.01
CA ASP A 94 12.50 -7.79 -5.33
C ASP A 94 13.41 -6.58 -5.55
N ASP A 95 14.70 -6.77 -5.23
CA ASP A 95 15.68 -5.69 -5.30
C ASP A 95 16.05 -5.31 -6.74
N SER A 96 15.65 -6.10 -7.72
CA SER A 96 15.88 -5.75 -9.13
C SER A 96 15.13 -4.50 -9.56
N LYS A 97 14.15 -4.06 -8.75
CA LYS A 97 13.33 -2.87 -9.01
C LYS A 97 13.72 -1.67 -8.18
N LEU A 98 14.76 -1.78 -7.39
CA LEU A 98 15.23 -0.69 -6.53
C LEU A 98 16.31 0.14 -7.22
#